data_bd72409d8fab93bec4c097f8ebccb754
#
_entry.id   bd72409d8fab93bec4c097f8ebccb754
#
_cell.length_a   1.000
_cell.length_b   1.000
_cell.length_c   1.000
_cell.angle_alpha   90.00
_cell.angle_beta   90.00
_cell.angle_gamma   90.00
#
_symmetry.space_group_name_H-M   'P 1'
#
loop_
_entity.id
_entity.type
_entity.pdbx_description
1 polymer ?
#
loop_
_entity_poly.entity_id
_entity_poly.type
_entity_poly.pdbx_seq_one_letter_code
_entity_poly.pdbx_strand_id
1 'polypeptide(L)'
;PEAITLSTKLSTPLHPLYTYHWKDITRHDFEKLLDWLTHAQLTTENGTITKIILPYQNDKRTLETLGLPHTAPQKQFVVIDDTEAAAFAHNLGNARLGTNGQGVAQLLTDHPDAIPYDLIKHLCPTTLRDVSGTYIGSRMGRPEKAKLRALTGRPNGLFPIGEEGGRMRSLQTALDAGKITADYCIYHCATCNQRIIYPTCPTCGTRAQQSHYCRFCDTTLPTNTC
;
A
#
# COMPACT_ATOMS: atom_id res chain seq x y z
N PRO A 1 -11.00 11.73 -11.73
CA PRO A 1 -10.68 11.61 -10.32
C PRO A 1 -9.53 12.51 -9.93
N GLU A 2 -9.47 12.87 -8.66
CA GLU A 2 -8.52 13.81 -8.08
C GLU A 2 -7.05 13.45 -8.39
N ALA A 3 -6.69 12.16 -8.32
CA ALA A 3 -5.35 11.69 -8.63
C ALA A 3 -4.89 12.06 -10.06
N ILE A 4 -5.76 11.97 -11.05
CA ILE A 4 -5.46 12.36 -12.43
C ILE A 4 -5.24 13.87 -12.50
N THR A 5 -6.11 14.63 -11.86
CA THR A 5 -6.00 16.10 -11.81
C THR A 5 -4.69 16.56 -11.15
N LEU A 6 -4.31 15.93 -10.03
CA LEU A 6 -3.05 16.21 -9.33
C LEU A 6 -1.84 15.84 -10.20
N SER A 7 -1.84 14.66 -10.79
CA SER A 7 -0.78 14.21 -11.70
C SER A 7 -0.55 15.18 -12.85
N THR A 8 -1.64 15.64 -13.48
CA THR A 8 -1.58 16.60 -14.58
C THR A 8 -1.07 17.97 -14.12
N LYS A 9 -1.62 18.52 -13.02
CA LYS A 9 -1.26 19.84 -12.51
C LYS A 9 0.18 19.93 -12.00
N LEU A 10 0.66 18.88 -11.35
CA LEU A 10 1.97 18.85 -10.72
C LEU A 10 3.04 18.20 -11.60
N SER A 11 2.69 17.72 -12.78
CA SER A 11 3.59 16.96 -13.67
C SER A 11 4.26 15.78 -12.96
N THR A 12 3.55 15.15 -12.05
CA THR A 12 4.00 13.99 -11.27
C THR A 12 3.47 12.70 -11.90
N PRO A 13 4.12 11.55 -11.67
CA PRO A 13 3.57 10.27 -12.11
C PRO A 13 2.19 10.00 -11.51
N LEU A 14 1.34 9.30 -12.26
CA LEU A 14 0.04 8.87 -11.79
C LEU A 14 0.19 8.02 -10.51
N HIS A 15 -0.76 8.15 -9.60
CA HIS A 15 -0.74 7.41 -8.34
C HIS A 15 -0.67 5.89 -8.58
N PRO A 16 0.17 5.13 -7.87
CA PRO A 16 0.38 3.69 -8.12
C PRO A 16 -0.89 2.84 -8.13
N LEU A 17 -1.90 3.21 -7.35
CA LEU A 17 -3.21 2.54 -7.33
C LEU A 17 -3.89 2.50 -8.71
N TYR A 18 -3.59 3.46 -9.60
CA TYR A 18 -4.23 3.63 -10.89
C TYR A 18 -3.30 3.37 -12.08
N THR A 19 -2.12 2.80 -11.86
CA THR A 19 -1.14 2.56 -12.93
C THR A 19 -1.14 1.13 -13.46
N TYR A 20 -1.78 0.21 -12.81
CA TYR A 20 -1.95 -1.20 -13.18
C TYR A 20 -0.66 -1.95 -13.58
N HIS A 21 -0.73 -3.28 -13.67
CA HIS A 21 0.43 -4.16 -13.93
C HIS A 21 0.63 -4.44 -15.44
N TRP A 22 0.86 -3.40 -16.23
CA TRP A 22 0.97 -3.50 -17.69
C TRP A 22 2.16 -4.34 -18.19
N LYS A 23 3.17 -4.58 -17.35
CA LYS A 23 4.29 -5.47 -17.68
C LYS A 23 3.97 -6.95 -17.52
N ASP A 24 2.93 -7.27 -16.77
CA ASP A 24 2.58 -8.65 -16.41
C ASP A 24 1.66 -9.31 -17.44
N ILE A 25 1.18 -8.57 -18.43
CA ILE A 25 0.41 -9.07 -19.55
C ILE A 25 1.28 -9.22 -20.79
N THR A 26 0.99 -10.24 -21.59
CA THR A 26 1.65 -10.42 -22.89
C THR A 26 1.08 -9.46 -23.93
N ARG A 27 1.82 -9.23 -25.02
CA ARG A 27 1.31 -8.45 -26.14
C ARG A 27 0.02 -9.06 -26.71
N HIS A 28 -0.04 -10.35 -26.83
CA HIS A 28 -1.24 -11.06 -27.29
C HIS A 28 -2.46 -10.83 -26.40
N ASP A 29 -2.27 -10.85 -25.08
CA ASP A 29 -3.34 -10.53 -24.13
C ASP A 29 -3.79 -9.07 -24.25
N PHE A 30 -2.83 -8.16 -24.51
CA PHE A 30 -3.14 -6.75 -24.74
C PHE A 30 -3.96 -6.53 -26.03
N GLU A 31 -3.58 -7.18 -27.10
CA GLU A 31 -4.33 -7.13 -28.37
C GLU A 31 -5.78 -7.66 -28.20
N LYS A 32 -5.94 -8.79 -27.49
CA LYS A 32 -7.27 -9.30 -27.14
C LYS A 32 -8.07 -8.35 -26.25
N LEU A 33 -7.41 -7.73 -25.28
CA LEU A 33 -8.04 -6.75 -24.42
C LEU A 33 -8.56 -5.55 -25.24
N LEU A 34 -7.78 -5.07 -26.18
CA LEU A 34 -8.18 -3.96 -27.04
C LEU A 34 -9.36 -4.33 -27.96
N ASP A 35 -9.35 -5.53 -28.55
CA ASP A 35 -10.46 -6.05 -29.32
C ASP A 35 -11.72 -6.17 -28.46
N TRP A 36 -11.61 -6.73 -27.28
CA TRP A 36 -12.71 -6.84 -26.33
C TRP A 36 -13.29 -5.47 -25.92
N LEU A 37 -12.44 -4.48 -25.71
CA LEU A 37 -12.85 -3.10 -25.39
C LEU A 37 -13.61 -2.40 -26.51
N THR A 38 -13.53 -2.86 -27.75
CA THR A 38 -14.37 -2.34 -28.86
C THR A 38 -15.85 -2.61 -28.64
N HIS A 39 -16.18 -3.66 -27.86
CA HIS A 39 -17.54 -4.06 -27.51
C HIS A 39 -18.03 -3.42 -26.20
N ALA A 40 -17.27 -2.49 -25.63
CA ALA A 40 -17.62 -1.84 -24.39
C ALA A 40 -18.79 -0.88 -24.51
N GLN A 41 -19.71 -0.93 -23.57
CA GLN A 41 -20.71 0.11 -23.35
C GLN A 41 -20.17 1.08 -22.31
N LEU A 42 -20.10 2.35 -22.66
CA LEU A 42 -19.52 3.40 -21.82
C LEU A 42 -20.61 4.32 -21.27
N THR A 43 -20.56 4.60 -19.99
CA THR A 43 -21.34 5.67 -19.37
C THR A 43 -20.38 6.83 -19.06
N THR A 44 -20.78 8.04 -19.46
CA THR A 44 -19.96 9.24 -19.29
C THR A 44 -20.76 10.29 -18.53
N GLU A 45 -20.14 10.86 -17.50
CA GLU A 45 -20.69 11.97 -16.72
C GLU A 45 -19.70 13.13 -16.72
N ASN A 46 -20.15 14.34 -17.05
CA ASN A 46 -19.32 15.53 -17.12
C ASN A 46 -18.03 15.35 -17.95
N GLY A 47 -18.10 14.58 -19.04
CA GLY A 47 -16.95 14.31 -19.90
C GLY A 47 -15.96 13.26 -19.36
N THR A 48 -16.26 12.66 -18.22
CA THR A 48 -15.46 11.58 -17.62
C THR A 48 -16.19 10.24 -17.73
N ILE A 49 -15.48 9.19 -18.13
CA ILE A 49 -16.05 7.82 -18.17
C ILE A 49 -16.21 7.35 -16.73
N THR A 50 -17.44 7.08 -16.31
CA THR A 50 -17.78 6.60 -14.95
C THR A 50 -18.11 5.14 -14.90
N LYS A 51 -18.42 4.50 -16.05
CA LYS A 51 -18.70 3.08 -16.10
C LYS A 51 -18.30 2.48 -17.42
N ILE A 52 -17.73 1.27 -17.38
CA ILE A 52 -17.40 0.45 -18.54
C ILE A 52 -18.06 -0.92 -18.34
N ILE A 53 -18.92 -1.32 -19.27
CA ILE A 53 -19.60 -2.61 -19.25
C ILE A 53 -19.13 -3.40 -20.48
N LEU A 54 -18.64 -4.60 -20.24
CA LEU A 54 -18.12 -5.51 -21.25
C LEU A 54 -18.90 -6.83 -21.23
N PRO A 55 -19.09 -7.51 -22.36
CA PRO A 55 -19.63 -8.86 -22.37
C PRO A 55 -18.67 -9.81 -21.63
N TYR A 56 -19.22 -10.75 -20.84
CA TYR A 56 -18.37 -11.69 -20.11
C TYR A 56 -17.64 -12.64 -21.06
N GLN A 57 -16.31 -12.66 -20.98
CA GLN A 57 -15.45 -13.53 -21.76
C GLN A 57 -14.25 -13.99 -20.93
N ASN A 58 -13.49 -14.96 -21.44
CA ASN A 58 -12.27 -15.45 -20.79
C ASN A 58 -11.16 -14.37 -20.72
N ASP A 59 -11.21 -13.40 -21.60
CA ASP A 59 -10.29 -12.26 -21.65
C ASP A 59 -10.35 -11.37 -20.38
N LYS A 60 -11.40 -11.56 -19.56
CA LYS A 60 -11.49 -11.02 -18.19
C LYS A 60 -10.24 -11.34 -17.37
N ARG A 61 -9.57 -12.46 -17.63
CA ARG A 61 -8.31 -12.81 -16.95
C ARG A 61 -7.25 -11.75 -17.11
N THR A 62 -7.21 -11.05 -18.22
CA THR A 62 -6.27 -9.94 -18.45
C THR A 62 -6.51 -8.79 -17.46
N LEU A 63 -7.78 -8.47 -17.14
CA LEU A 63 -8.09 -7.45 -16.12
C LEU A 63 -7.64 -7.88 -14.72
N GLU A 64 -7.77 -9.18 -14.41
CA GLU A 64 -7.29 -9.73 -13.14
C GLU A 64 -5.75 -9.64 -13.05
N THR A 65 -5.05 -9.96 -14.14
CA THR A 65 -3.58 -9.86 -14.20
C THR A 65 -3.12 -8.41 -14.09
N LEU A 66 -3.84 -7.48 -14.70
CA LEU A 66 -3.58 -6.03 -14.54
C LEU A 66 -3.84 -5.52 -13.12
N GLY A 67 -4.57 -6.29 -12.30
CA GLY A 67 -4.99 -5.85 -10.97
C GLY A 67 -6.10 -4.79 -11.02
N LEU A 68 -6.88 -4.73 -12.10
CA LEU A 68 -7.99 -3.78 -12.25
C LEU A 68 -9.22 -4.28 -11.49
N PRO A 69 -9.72 -3.56 -10.49
CA PRO A 69 -10.95 -3.91 -9.79
C PRO A 69 -12.15 -3.88 -10.71
N HIS A 70 -12.92 -4.95 -10.72
CA HIS A 70 -14.12 -5.09 -11.53
C HIS A 70 -15.09 -6.12 -10.90
N THR A 71 -16.33 -6.07 -11.29
CA THR A 71 -17.35 -7.04 -10.90
C THR A 71 -17.85 -7.83 -12.11
N ALA A 72 -18.33 -9.04 -11.87
CA ALA A 72 -18.88 -9.90 -12.94
C ALA A 72 -20.21 -10.49 -12.49
N PRO A 73 -21.30 -9.69 -12.49
CA PRO A 73 -22.60 -10.13 -12.04
C PRO A 73 -23.11 -11.28 -12.91
N GLN A 74 -23.47 -12.39 -12.26
CA GLN A 74 -24.00 -13.61 -12.85
C GLN A 74 -23.18 -14.17 -14.05
N LYS A 75 -21.93 -13.75 -14.22
CA LYS A 75 -21.08 -14.09 -15.38
C LYS A 75 -21.70 -13.71 -16.73
N GLN A 76 -22.49 -12.67 -16.78
CA GLN A 76 -23.07 -12.15 -18.02
C GLN A 76 -22.27 -10.95 -18.54
N PHE A 77 -21.85 -10.10 -17.65
CA PHE A 77 -21.11 -8.89 -17.96
C PHE A 77 -19.92 -8.73 -17.02
N VAL A 78 -18.95 -7.97 -17.44
CA VAL A 78 -17.87 -7.43 -16.60
C VAL A 78 -18.11 -5.93 -16.48
N VAL A 79 -18.13 -5.44 -15.27
CA VAL A 79 -18.43 -4.04 -14.96
C VAL A 79 -17.26 -3.42 -14.21
N ILE A 80 -16.74 -2.33 -14.73
CA ILE A 80 -15.74 -1.48 -14.10
C ILE A 80 -16.45 -0.17 -13.78
N ASP A 81 -16.47 0.20 -12.52
CA ASP A 81 -17.25 1.32 -12.01
C ASP A 81 -16.38 2.52 -11.59
N ASP A 82 -17.00 3.69 -11.56
CA ASP A 82 -16.53 4.94 -10.93
C ASP A 82 -15.06 5.31 -11.20
N THR A 83 -14.29 5.40 -10.13
CA THR A 83 -12.90 5.81 -10.14
C THR A 83 -12.02 4.90 -10.98
N GLU A 84 -12.30 3.61 -10.97
CA GLU A 84 -11.52 2.61 -11.71
C GLU A 84 -11.80 2.72 -13.21
N ALA A 85 -13.04 2.95 -13.61
CA ALA A 85 -13.40 3.17 -15.01
C ALA A 85 -12.69 4.42 -15.57
N ALA A 86 -12.72 5.52 -14.82
CA ALA A 86 -12.06 6.76 -15.21
C ALA A 86 -10.53 6.59 -15.28
N ALA A 87 -9.93 5.90 -14.30
CA ALA A 87 -8.49 5.67 -14.26
C ALA A 87 -8.02 4.75 -15.39
N PHE A 88 -8.76 3.67 -15.64
CA PHE A 88 -8.45 2.74 -16.73
C PHE A 88 -8.58 3.42 -18.11
N ALA A 89 -9.65 4.18 -18.30
CA ALA A 89 -9.83 4.98 -19.52
C ALA A 89 -8.70 6.00 -19.71
N HIS A 90 -8.25 6.65 -18.64
CA HIS A 90 -7.13 7.57 -18.67
C HIS A 90 -5.81 6.90 -19.07
N ASN A 91 -5.52 5.70 -18.57
CA ASN A 91 -4.34 4.92 -18.98
C ASN A 91 -4.37 4.63 -20.48
N LEU A 92 -5.54 4.38 -21.04
CA LEU A 92 -5.74 4.12 -22.48
C LEU A 92 -5.90 5.39 -23.35
N GLY A 93 -5.75 6.58 -22.74
CA GLY A 93 -5.83 7.85 -23.45
C GLY A 93 -7.25 8.34 -23.75
N ASN A 94 -8.22 8.05 -22.87
CA ASN A 94 -9.63 8.48 -22.83
C ASN A 94 -10.43 8.36 -24.16
N ALA A 95 -9.94 8.97 -25.21
CA ALA A 95 -10.63 9.06 -26.50
C ALA A 95 -10.63 7.78 -27.34
N ARG A 96 -9.99 6.71 -26.87
CA ARG A 96 -9.74 5.49 -27.64
C ARG A 96 -10.61 4.30 -27.22
N LEU A 97 -11.37 4.45 -26.13
CA LEU A 97 -12.39 3.50 -25.73
C LEU A 97 -13.67 3.76 -26.55
N GLY A 98 -14.16 2.75 -27.25
CA GLY A 98 -15.43 2.81 -28.00
C GLY A 98 -15.39 3.52 -29.36
N THR A 99 -14.32 4.18 -29.75
CA THR A 99 -14.15 4.71 -31.11
C THR A 99 -13.17 3.85 -31.87
N ASN A 100 -13.69 3.13 -32.88
CA ASN A 100 -12.96 2.44 -33.96
C ASN A 100 -11.47 2.31 -33.69
N GLY A 101 -11.01 1.25 -33.07
CA GLY A 101 -9.63 0.98 -32.64
C GLY A 101 -8.44 1.34 -33.55
N GLN A 102 -8.68 2.19 -34.57
CA GLN A 102 -7.71 2.59 -35.59
C GLN A 102 -6.46 3.22 -34.99
N GLY A 103 -6.58 4.10 -33.98
CA GLY A 103 -5.41 4.74 -33.38
C GLY A 103 -4.54 3.80 -32.56
N VAL A 104 -5.13 2.75 -31.97
CA VAL A 104 -4.38 1.74 -31.24
C VAL A 104 -3.84 0.67 -32.20
N ALA A 105 -4.60 0.30 -33.23
CA ALA A 105 -4.13 -0.59 -34.30
C ALA A 105 -2.92 0.00 -35.02
N GLN A 106 -2.93 1.29 -35.30
CA GLN A 106 -1.79 2.00 -35.89
C GLN A 106 -0.56 1.92 -34.95
N LEU A 107 -0.75 2.20 -33.64
CA LEU A 107 0.33 2.13 -32.66
C LEU A 107 0.92 0.73 -32.53
N LEU A 108 0.08 -0.30 -32.61
CA LEU A 108 0.54 -1.69 -32.62
C LEU A 108 1.36 -2.03 -33.88
N THR A 109 0.98 -1.45 -35.01
CA THR A 109 1.70 -1.63 -36.28
C THR A 109 3.04 -0.90 -36.30
N ASP A 110 3.07 0.33 -35.75
CA ASP A 110 4.27 1.16 -35.70
C ASP A 110 5.32 0.61 -34.71
N HIS A 111 4.88 -0.14 -33.70
CA HIS A 111 5.75 -0.73 -32.66
C HIS A 111 5.56 -2.24 -32.51
N PRO A 112 6.01 -3.06 -33.47
CA PRO A 112 5.74 -4.51 -33.48
C PRO A 112 6.34 -5.26 -32.29
N ASP A 113 7.49 -4.84 -31.77
CA ASP A 113 8.21 -5.49 -30.68
C ASP A 113 7.98 -4.86 -29.29
N ALA A 114 7.16 -3.80 -29.21
CA ALA A 114 6.96 -3.10 -27.94
C ALA A 114 6.09 -3.92 -26.98
N ILE A 115 6.49 -3.92 -25.71
CA ILE A 115 5.68 -4.52 -24.64
C ILE A 115 4.48 -3.62 -24.31
N PRO A 116 3.39 -4.18 -23.76
CA PRO A 116 2.17 -3.40 -23.43
C PRO A 116 2.44 -2.17 -22.59
N TYR A 117 3.34 -2.25 -21.63
CA TYR A 117 3.71 -1.10 -20.79
C TYR A 117 4.25 0.09 -21.59
N ASP A 118 5.10 -0.14 -22.58
CA ASP A 118 5.65 0.94 -23.40
C ASP A 118 4.58 1.55 -24.32
N LEU A 119 3.68 0.74 -24.86
CA LEU A 119 2.53 1.21 -25.64
C LEU A 119 1.61 2.10 -24.79
N ILE A 120 1.32 1.68 -23.56
CA ILE A 120 0.47 2.46 -22.65
C ILE A 120 1.13 3.79 -22.26
N LYS A 121 2.44 3.86 -22.10
CA LYS A 121 3.14 5.13 -21.86
C LYS A 121 2.95 6.14 -23.00
N HIS A 122 2.82 5.68 -24.23
CA HIS A 122 2.49 6.54 -25.38
C HIS A 122 1.01 6.95 -25.42
N LEU A 123 0.12 6.13 -24.85
CA LEU A 123 -1.31 6.39 -24.84
C LEU A 123 -1.74 7.30 -23.67
N CYS A 124 -1.15 7.10 -22.52
CA CYS A 124 -1.54 7.79 -21.29
C CYS A 124 -1.09 9.26 -21.31
N PRO A 125 -2.00 10.21 -21.04
CA PRO A 125 -1.66 11.63 -21.00
C PRO A 125 -0.72 12.04 -19.87
N THR A 126 -0.62 11.20 -18.83
CA THR A 126 0.24 11.46 -17.67
C THR A 126 1.38 10.45 -17.61
N THR A 127 2.45 10.82 -16.91
CA THR A 127 3.59 9.92 -16.72
C THR A 127 3.19 8.70 -15.91
N LEU A 128 3.48 7.51 -16.44
CA LEU A 128 3.31 6.24 -15.74
C LEU A 128 4.65 5.72 -15.25
N ARG A 129 4.66 5.20 -14.02
CA ARG A 129 5.76 4.38 -13.49
C ARG A 129 5.33 2.94 -13.40
N ASP A 130 6.26 2.05 -13.64
CA ASP A 130 6.03 0.62 -13.51
C ASP A 130 5.78 0.25 -12.03
N VAL A 131 4.65 -0.38 -11.75
CA VAL A 131 4.32 -0.91 -10.42
C VAL A 131 4.78 -2.36 -10.25
N SER A 132 4.99 -3.10 -11.34
CA SER A 132 5.43 -4.51 -11.31
C SER A 132 6.82 -4.66 -10.70
N GLY A 133 7.70 -3.66 -10.84
CA GLY A 133 9.02 -3.65 -10.22
C GLY A 133 9.02 -3.50 -8.70
N THR A 134 7.89 -3.24 -8.09
CA THR A 134 7.74 -3.04 -6.65
C THR A 134 7.03 -4.19 -5.94
N TYR A 135 6.93 -5.35 -6.57
CA TYR A 135 6.38 -6.56 -5.94
C TYR A 135 7.16 -6.91 -4.67
N ILE A 136 6.54 -6.66 -3.54
CA ILE A 136 6.95 -7.29 -2.29
C ILE A 136 6.27 -8.65 -2.27
N GLY A 137 7.01 -9.70 -2.63
CA GLY A 137 6.52 -11.06 -2.53
C GLY A 137 6.16 -11.37 -1.08
N SER A 138 4.88 -11.53 -0.77
CA SER A 138 4.45 -12.04 0.52
C SER A 138 4.64 -13.55 0.51
N ARG A 139 5.59 -14.05 1.29
CA ARG A 139 5.62 -15.47 1.64
C ARG A 139 4.51 -15.74 2.65
N MET A 140 3.56 -16.53 2.26
CA MET A 140 2.62 -17.16 3.17
C MET A 140 3.38 -18.16 4.05
N GLY A 141 3.66 -17.74 5.28
CA GLY A 141 4.22 -18.59 6.30
C GLY A 141 5.75 -18.69 6.33
N ARG A 142 6.30 -18.74 7.52
CA ARG A 142 7.66 -19.20 7.80
C ARG A 142 7.64 -20.69 8.03
N PRO A 143 8.70 -21.44 7.65
CA PRO A 143 8.89 -22.78 8.14
C PRO A 143 8.81 -22.75 9.67
N GLU A 144 8.00 -23.61 10.26
CA GLU A 144 7.73 -23.69 11.69
C GLU A 144 8.99 -23.88 12.56
N LYS A 145 10.10 -24.26 11.93
CA LYS A 145 11.42 -24.46 12.53
C LYS A 145 12.28 -23.22 12.69
N ALA A 146 11.77 -22.02 12.37
CA ALA A 146 12.53 -20.80 12.64
C ALA A 146 12.66 -20.61 14.16
N LYS A 147 13.89 -20.61 14.66
CA LYS A 147 14.16 -20.36 16.09
C LYS A 147 13.55 -19.03 16.49
N LEU A 148 12.81 -19.04 17.59
CA LEU A 148 12.27 -17.84 18.20
C LEU A 148 13.48 -16.92 18.54
N ARG A 149 13.54 -15.77 17.91
CA ARG A 149 14.54 -14.75 18.23
C ARG A 149 13.92 -13.82 19.26
N ALA A 150 14.45 -13.84 20.47
CA ALA A 150 14.10 -12.82 21.45
C ALA A 150 14.61 -11.46 20.98
N LEU A 151 13.79 -10.42 21.08
CA LEU A 151 14.24 -9.06 20.87
C LEU A 151 15.21 -8.70 21.99
N THR A 152 16.41 -8.30 21.62
CA THR A 152 17.40 -7.79 22.57
C THR A 152 16.92 -6.46 23.12
N GLY A 153 17.02 -6.23 24.44
CA GLY A 153 16.68 -4.97 25.06
C GLY A 153 15.21 -4.77 25.44
N ARG A 154 14.35 -5.76 25.30
CA ARG A 154 12.92 -5.71 25.71
C ARG A 154 12.26 -4.37 25.40
N PRO A 155 11.97 -4.03 24.14
CA PRO A 155 11.50 -2.69 23.72
C PRO A 155 10.06 -2.42 24.16
N ASN A 156 9.82 -2.29 25.46
CA ASN A 156 8.49 -2.05 26.03
C ASN A 156 7.92 -0.66 25.66
N GLY A 157 8.73 0.24 25.12
CA GLY A 157 8.30 1.55 24.65
C GLY A 157 7.41 1.50 23.42
N LEU A 158 7.61 0.50 22.53
CA LEU A 158 6.79 0.31 21.32
C LEU A 158 5.55 -0.57 21.59
N PHE A 159 5.70 -1.57 22.47
CA PHE A 159 4.63 -2.51 22.84
C PHE A 159 4.64 -2.69 24.34
N PRO A 160 3.93 -1.87 25.10
CA PRO A 160 3.92 -1.92 26.55
C PRO A 160 3.08 -3.11 27.06
N ILE A 161 3.45 -4.30 26.71
CA ILE A 161 2.77 -5.55 27.09
C ILE A 161 3.50 -6.24 28.24
N GLY A 162 4.79 -5.94 28.46
CA GLY A 162 5.61 -6.60 29.45
C GLY A 162 5.80 -8.08 29.13
N GLU A 163 5.55 -8.92 30.11
CA GLU A 163 5.60 -10.39 30.00
C GLU A 163 4.21 -11.02 29.99
N GLU A 164 3.15 -10.20 29.93
CA GLU A 164 1.77 -10.69 29.98
C GLU A 164 1.41 -11.53 28.74
N GLY A 165 0.77 -12.67 29.00
CA GLY A 165 0.51 -13.70 27.99
C GLY A 165 1.67 -14.66 27.74
N GLY A 166 2.73 -14.61 28.51
CA GLY A 166 3.87 -15.52 28.44
C GLY A 166 4.47 -15.61 27.04
N ARG A 167 4.49 -16.80 26.45
CA ARG A 167 5.03 -17.04 25.10
C ARG A 167 4.25 -16.33 23.98
N MET A 168 2.96 -16.08 24.19
CA MET A 168 2.02 -15.51 23.23
C MET A 168 1.68 -14.06 23.58
N ARG A 169 2.61 -13.29 24.06
CA ARG A 169 2.43 -11.89 24.48
C ARG A 169 1.39 -11.16 23.64
N SER A 170 0.32 -10.67 24.28
CA SER A 170 -0.76 -9.97 23.61
C SER A 170 -1.27 -8.78 24.41
N LEU A 171 -1.70 -7.75 23.72
CA LEU A 171 -2.35 -6.59 24.32
C LEU A 171 -3.60 -6.97 25.11
N GLN A 172 -4.38 -7.92 24.60
CA GLN A 172 -5.59 -8.37 25.28
C GLN A 172 -5.28 -8.97 26.66
N THR A 173 -4.27 -9.83 26.75
CA THR A 173 -3.87 -10.42 28.03
C THR A 173 -3.38 -9.36 29.02
N ALA A 174 -2.66 -8.35 28.55
CA ALA A 174 -2.22 -7.24 29.41
C ALA A 174 -3.39 -6.38 29.87
N LEU A 175 -4.41 -6.14 29.02
CA LEU A 175 -5.64 -5.44 29.38
C LEU A 175 -6.46 -6.22 30.42
N ASP A 176 -6.60 -7.52 30.22
CA ASP A 176 -7.33 -8.42 31.13
C ASP A 176 -6.65 -8.49 32.52
N ALA A 177 -5.30 -8.47 32.53
CA ALA A 177 -4.51 -8.41 33.75
C ALA A 177 -4.55 -7.02 34.45
N GLY A 178 -4.89 -5.95 33.72
CA GLY A 178 -4.96 -4.58 34.22
C GLY A 178 -3.61 -3.98 34.65
N LYS A 179 -2.51 -4.71 34.44
CA LYS A 179 -1.14 -4.28 34.78
C LYS A 179 -0.12 -4.96 33.86
N ILE A 180 1.02 -4.32 33.74
CA ILE A 180 2.19 -4.92 33.08
C ILE A 180 3.41 -4.78 34.00
N THR A 181 4.30 -5.76 33.92
CA THR A 181 5.62 -5.72 34.59
C THR A 181 6.70 -5.72 33.51
N ALA A 182 7.53 -4.72 33.52
CA ALA A 182 8.57 -4.54 32.51
C ALA A 182 9.71 -3.63 33.02
N ASP A 183 10.87 -3.76 32.38
CA ASP A 183 11.98 -2.84 32.64
C ASP A 183 11.72 -1.50 31.91
N TYR A 184 11.71 -0.40 32.64
CA TYR A 184 11.55 0.94 32.10
C TYR A 184 12.76 1.81 32.42
N CYS A 185 13.01 2.79 31.56
CA CYS A 185 13.96 3.85 31.88
C CYS A 185 13.46 4.67 33.07
N ILE A 186 14.38 5.08 33.94
CA ILE A 186 14.07 5.91 35.09
C ILE A 186 14.53 7.33 34.78
N TYR A 187 13.62 8.28 34.91
CA TYR A 187 13.90 9.71 34.84
C TYR A 187 13.50 10.38 36.14
N HIS A 188 14.17 11.47 36.47
CA HIS A 188 13.86 12.30 37.62
C HIS A 188 13.50 13.71 37.14
N CYS A 189 12.30 14.17 37.51
CA CYS A 189 11.90 15.54 37.27
C CYS A 189 12.36 16.42 38.41
N ALA A 190 13.31 17.34 38.15
CA ALA A 190 13.84 18.27 39.17
C ALA A 190 12.77 19.25 39.68
N THR A 191 11.82 19.64 38.84
CA THR A 191 10.75 20.59 39.22
C THR A 191 9.69 19.96 40.12
N CYS A 192 9.24 18.73 39.84
CA CYS A 192 8.20 18.04 40.61
C CYS A 192 8.77 17.09 41.66
N ASN A 193 10.09 16.90 41.67
CA ASN A 193 10.79 15.93 42.50
C ASN A 193 10.21 14.51 42.44
N GLN A 194 9.81 14.08 41.24
CA GLN A 194 9.17 12.80 41.03
C GLN A 194 9.98 11.89 40.10
N ARG A 195 9.97 10.60 40.38
CA ARG A 195 10.45 9.58 39.44
C ARG A 195 9.37 9.34 38.38
N ILE A 196 9.79 9.33 37.12
CA ILE A 196 8.91 9.13 35.99
C ILE A 196 9.58 8.19 34.98
N ILE A 197 8.82 7.64 34.10
CA ILE A 197 9.30 6.73 33.03
C ILE A 197 9.50 7.45 31.69
N TYR A 198 9.14 8.71 31.60
CA TYR A 198 9.19 9.49 30.38
C TYR A 198 10.29 10.56 30.43
N PRO A 199 10.91 10.91 29.29
CA PRO A 199 11.92 11.97 29.23
C PRO A 199 11.35 13.37 29.45
N THR A 200 10.02 13.52 29.41
CA THR A 200 9.31 14.76 29.70
C THR A 200 8.30 14.52 30.80
N CYS A 201 8.30 15.36 31.82
CA CYS A 201 7.39 15.21 32.96
C CYS A 201 5.94 15.43 32.54
N PRO A 202 5.02 14.48 32.74
CA PRO A 202 3.62 14.65 32.37
C PRO A 202 2.88 15.69 33.22
N THR A 203 3.40 16.03 34.41
CA THR A 203 2.78 16.98 35.32
C THR A 203 3.15 18.44 35.01
N CYS A 204 4.43 18.72 34.74
CA CYS A 204 4.90 20.09 34.54
C CYS A 204 5.47 20.38 33.14
N GLY A 205 5.54 19.39 32.25
CA GLY A 205 6.07 19.54 30.90
C GLY A 205 7.58 19.75 30.80
N THR A 206 8.32 19.78 31.95
CA THR A 206 9.74 20.00 31.94
C THR A 206 10.50 18.74 31.53
N ARG A 207 11.63 18.90 30.85
CA ARG A 207 12.51 17.79 30.50
C ARG A 207 13.14 17.21 31.76
N ALA A 208 12.95 15.92 31.95
CA ALA A 208 13.48 15.18 33.09
C ALA A 208 14.89 14.65 32.80
N GLN A 209 15.68 14.48 33.87
CA GLN A 209 17.02 13.91 33.79
C GLN A 209 16.98 12.41 33.89
N GLN A 210 17.73 11.72 33.04
CA GLN A 210 17.86 10.27 33.08
C GLN A 210 18.63 9.85 34.31
N SER A 211 18.15 8.88 35.06
CA SER A 211 18.81 8.25 36.18
C SER A 211 19.30 6.86 35.79
N HIS A 212 20.39 6.43 36.38
CA HIS A 212 20.96 5.10 36.17
C HIS A 212 20.78 4.26 37.42
N TYR A 213 20.57 2.96 37.25
CA TYR A 213 20.44 2.03 38.38
C TYR A 213 21.58 1.03 38.36
N CYS A 214 22.30 0.97 39.49
CA CYS A 214 23.34 -0.03 39.67
C CYS A 214 22.78 -1.29 40.31
N ARG A 215 22.85 -2.39 39.59
CA ARG A 215 22.38 -3.70 40.07
C ARG A 215 23.27 -4.30 41.15
N PHE A 216 24.52 -3.85 41.30
CA PHE A 216 25.44 -4.37 42.31
C PHE A 216 25.25 -3.67 43.66
N CYS A 217 24.98 -2.37 43.63
CA CYS A 217 24.80 -1.59 44.87
C CYS A 217 23.34 -1.39 45.24
N ASP A 218 22.40 -1.80 44.37
CA ASP A 218 20.96 -1.56 44.51
C ASP A 218 20.58 -0.09 44.70
N THR A 219 21.30 0.81 44.02
CA THR A 219 21.14 2.27 44.18
C THR A 219 20.90 2.95 42.85
N THR A 220 20.12 4.05 42.89
CA THR A 220 19.93 4.92 41.76
C THR A 220 21.04 5.99 41.72
N LEU A 221 21.69 6.16 40.58
CA LEU A 221 22.83 7.05 40.37
C LEU A 221 22.45 8.15 39.35
N PRO A 222 22.97 9.36 39.53
CA PRO A 222 22.79 10.44 38.56
C PRO A 222 23.66 10.26 37.31
N THR A 223 24.70 9.43 37.40
CA THR A 223 25.68 9.19 36.33
C THR A 223 25.76 7.72 35.96
N ASN A 224 26.32 7.40 34.80
CA ASN A 224 26.49 6.03 34.32
C ASN A 224 27.61 5.22 35.00
N THR A 225 28.26 5.79 35.96
CA THR A 225 29.38 5.17 36.73
C THR A 225 29.03 5.05 38.20
N CYS A 226 29.22 3.88 38.71
CA CYS A 226 29.10 3.56 40.11
C CYS A 226 30.42 3.82 40.83
#